data_8b24ec35a7ea84d018ba3c0d1579d281
#
_entry.id   8b24ec35a7ea84d018ba3c0d1579d281
#
_cell.length_a   1.000
_cell.length_b   1.000
_cell.length_c   1.000
_cell.angle_alpha   90.00
_cell.angle_beta   90.00
_cell.angle_gamma   90.00
#
_symmetry.space_group_name_H-M   'P 1'
#
loop_
_entity.id
_entity.type
_entity.pdbx_description
1 polymer ?
#
loop_
_entity_poly.entity_id
_entity_poly.type
_entity_poly.pdbx_seq_one_letter_code
_entity_poly.pdbx_strand_id
1 'polypeptide(L)'
;DMGIQIHTVVGNHTAYYKDTNEINTIDLLLKQYDNITTYAETEEIKLGNLSVLLIPWINSENEETSFDAIKNSKSKVAMGHLELNGFRAHRGHVMEDGMDIDIFDKFDKVYSGHYHTRSDNGKIYYLGNPYEMFWNDVNDPRGFTIFDTETTDHFHVDNPYRMFYNCLLYTSDAADDIPG
;
A
#
# COMPACT_ATOMS: atom_id res chain seq x y z
N ASP A 1 25.07 -5.74 9.60
CA ASP A 1 23.71 -5.84 10.13
C ASP A 1 23.32 -4.48 10.72
N MET A 2 22.29 -3.83 10.17
CA MET A 2 21.80 -2.52 10.63
C MET A 2 20.77 -2.65 11.77
N GLY A 3 20.45 -3.88 12.20
CA GLY A 3 19.44 -4.14 13.24
C GLY A 3 18.00 -3.76 12.86
N ILE A 4 17.71 -3.61 11.55
CA ILE A 4 16.39 -3.23 11.06
C ILE A 4 15.51 -4.47 11.04
N GLN A 5 14.33 -4.39 11.68
CA GLN A 5 13.27 -5.38 11.57
C GLN A 5 12.29 -4.95 10.48
N ILE A 6 11.88 -5.89 9.64
CA ILE A 6 10.94 -5.67 8.56
C ILE A 6 9.68 -6.47 8.85
N HIS A 7 8.55 -5.77 8.93
CA HIS A 7 7.22 -6.36 9.02
C HIS A 7 6.51 -6.17 7.69
N THR A 8 6.04 -7.24 7.07
CA THR A 8 5.39 -7.18 5.77
C THR A 8 4.08 -7.97 5.78
N VAL A 9 3.03 -7.37 5.25
CA VAL A 9 1.73 -8.04 5.07
C VAL A 9 1.63 -8.61 3.66
N VAL A 10 0.95 -9.74 3.52
CA VAL A 10 0.66 -10.31 2.19
C VAL A 10 -0.33 -9.40 1.47
N GLY A 11 -0.02 -9.04 0.23
CA GLY A 11 -0.91 -8.30 -0.66
C GLY A 11 -1.48 -9.19 -1.76
N ASN A 12 -2.52 -8.72 -2.47
CA ASN A 12 -3.19 -9.45 -3.54
C ASN A 12 -2.26 -9.90 -4.68
N HIS A 13 -1.16 -9.16 -4.93
CA HIS A 13 -0.17 -9.52 -5.95
C HIS A 13 0.94 -10.45 -5.44
N THR A 14 1.04 -10.64 -4.13
CA THR A 14 2.02 -11.55 -3.53
C THR A 14 1.42 -12.90 -3.14
N ALA A 15 0.10 -12.99 -2.96
CA ALA A 15 -0.61 -14.24 -2.81
C ALA A 15 -0.65 -15.01 -4.14
N TYR A 16 -0.41 -16.31 -4.11
CA TYR A 16 -0.44 -17.15 -5.31
C TYR A 16 -1.88 -17.45 -5.75
N TYR A 17 -2.76 -17.78 -4.80
CA TYR A 17 -4.17 -17.98 -5.04
C TYR A 17 -4.97 -16.74 -4.64
N LYS A 18 -6.16 -16.55 -5.25
CA LYS A 18 -7.00 -15.38 -4.98
C LYS A 18 -7.78 -15.48 -3.68
N ASP A 19 -8.00 -16.68 -3.21
CA ASP A 19 -8.87 -17.05 -2.10
C ASP A 19 -8.12 -17.35 -0.79
N THR A 20 -6.77 -17.39 -0.82
CA THR A 20 -5.93 -17.65 0.36
C THR A 20 -4.61 -16.92 0.31
N ASN A 21 -4.05 -16.59 1.47
CA ASN A 21 -2.71 -16.03 1.65
C ASN A 21 -1.65 -17.09 2.02
N GLU A 22 -2.05 -18.36 2.16
CA GLU A 22 -1.18 -19.44 2.66
C GLU A 22 0.09 -19.60 1.83
N ILE A 23 -0.05 -19.57 0.49
CA ILE A 23 1.11 -19.61 -0.41
C ILE A 23 1.32 -18.21 -0.98
N ASN A 24 2.41 -17.59 -0.58
CA ASN A 24 2.76 -16.24 -1.01
C ASN A 24 4.25 -16.10 -1.33
N THR A 25 4.57 -15.18 -2.23
CA THR A 25 5.94 -14.95 -2.70
C THR A 25 6.86 -14.39 -1.62
N ILE A 26 6.31 -13.69 -0.63
CA ILE A 26 7.11 -13.09 0.44
C ILE A 26 7.74 -14.20 1.28
N ASP A 27 6.93 -15.16 1.76
CA ASP A 27 7.42 -16.29 2.52
C ASP A 27 8.38 -17.17 1.70
N LEU A 28 8.02 -17.45 0.45
CA LEU A 28 8.85 -18.28 -0.42
C LEU A 28 10.25 -17.69 -0.66
N LEU A 29 10.37 -16.37 -0.71
CA LEU A 29 11.62 -15.69 -1.04
C LEU A 29 12.37 -15.18 0.19
N LEU A 30 11.65 -14.75 1.24
CA LEU A 30 12.23 -13.95 2.32
C LEU A 30 12.26 -14.63 3.68
N LYS A 31 11.55 -15.75 3.90
CA LYS A 31 11.53 -16.45 5.21
C LYS A 31 12.89 -16.92 5.72
N GLN A 32 13.90 -16.95 4.86
CA GLN A 32 15.28 -17.29 5.25
C GLN A 32 16.00 -16.16 6.02
N TYR A 33 15.41 -14.96 6.06
CA TYR A 33 15.99 -13.79 6.73
C TYR A 33 15.33 -13.59 8.09
N ASP A 34 16.09 -13.74 9.17
CA ASP A 34 15.59 -13.67 10.55
C ASP A 34 15.02 -12.29 10.94
N ASN A 35 15.37 -11.25 10.20
CA ASN A 35 14.90 -9.88 10.43
C ASN A 35 13.67 -9.50 9.59
N ILE A 36 13.07 -10.45 8.87
CA ILE A 36 11.84 -10.23 8.08
C ILE A 36 10.74 -11.12 8.63
N THR A 37 9.62 -10.51 9.00
CA THR A 37 8.42 -11.22 9.43
C THR A 37 7.29 -10.95 8.45
N THR A 38 6.68 -12.01 7.94
CA THR A 38 5.54 -11.95 7.02
C THR A 38 4.25 -12.26 7.77
N TYR A 39 3.22 -11.47 7.49
CA TYR A 39 1.88 -11.63 8.06
C TYR A 39 0.91 -12.02 6.95
N ALA A 40 0.50 -13.27 6.93
CA ALA A 40 -0.52 -13.82 6.04
C ALA A 40 -1.94 -13.70 6.64
N GLU A 41 -2.00 -13.58 7.96
CA GLU A 41 -3.22 -13.41 8.74
C GLU A 41 -3.23 -12.06 9.46
N THR A 42 -4.44 -11.61 9.84
CA THR A 42 -4.60 -10.38 10.63
C THR A 42 -4.08 -10.58 12.04
N GLU A 43 -3.11 -9.78 12.44
CA GLU A 43 -2.41 -9.95 13.73
C GLU A 43 -2.12 -8.60 14.39
N GLU A 44 -2.26 -8.54 15.71
CA GLU A 44 -1.86 -7.39 16.53
C GLU A 44 -0.41 -7.54 16.97
N ILE A 45 0.44 -6.59 16.59
CA ILE A 45 1.86 -6.56 16.96
C ILE A 45 2.20 -5.34 17.80
N LYS A 46 3.42 -5.34 18.36
CA LYS A 46 3.98 -4.16 19.01
C LYS A 46 5.16 -3.60 18.24
N LEU A 47 5.06 -2.32 17.90
CA LEU A 47 6.16 -1.50 17.40
C LEU A 47 6.61 -0.56 18.53
N GLY A 48 7.65 -0.95 19.26
CA GLY A 48 8.00 -0.29 20.51
C GLY A 48 6.88 -0.46 21.54
N ASN A 49 6.31 0.64 22.03
CA ASN A 49 5.18 0.64 22.97
C ASN A 49 3.81 0.71 22.27
N LEU A 50 3.77 0.94 20.98
CA LEU A 50 2.54 1.06 20.19
C LEU A 50 2.04 -0.31 19.75
N SER A 51 0.78 -0.64 20.07
CA SER A 51 0.07 -1.76 19.46
C SER A 51 -0.48 -1.34 18.10
N VAL A 52 -0.20 -2.14 17.09
CA VAL A 52 -0.65 -1.94 15.69
C VAL A 52 -1.33 -3.21 15.21
N LEU A 53 -2.49 -3.08 14.59
CA LEU A 53 -3.15 -4.20 13.91
C LEU A 53 -2.62 -4.26 12.46
N LEU A 54 -1.95 -5.36 12.12
CA LEU A 54 -1.53 -5.64 10.75
C LEU A 54 -2.60 -6.45 10.05
N ILE A 55 -3.00 -6.00 8.84
CA ILE A 55 -4.10 -6.59 8.09
C ILE A 55 -3.59 -6.91 6.67
N PRO A 56 -3.36 -8.19 6.34
CA PRO A 56 -3.01 -8.59 4.99
C PRO A 56 -4.18 -8.44 4.03
N TRP A 57 -3.99 -8.82 2.78
CA TRP A 57 -5.06 -8.93 1.80
C TRP A 57 -6.20 -9.81 2.33
N ILE A 58 -7.38 -9.21 2.43
CA ILE A 58 -8.59 -9.91 2.85
C ILE A 58 -9.17 -10.64 1.65
N ASN A 59 -9.38 -11.94 1.79
CA ASN A 59 -9.93 -12.85 0.79
C ASN A 59 -10.99 -13.75 1.41
N SER A 60 -11.60 -14.64 0.63
CA SER A 60 -12.72 -15.47 1.09
C SER A 60 -12.38 -16.43 2.23
N GLU A 61 -11.11 -16.80 2.40
CA GLU A 61 -10.69 -17.71 3.49
C GLU A 61 -10.55 -16.97 4.82
N ASN A 62 -10.00 -15.74 4.81
CA ASN A 62 -9.66 -15.00 6.02
C ASN A 62 -10.61 -13.82 6.33
N GLU A 63 -11.67 -13.64 5.55
CA GLU A 63 -12.59 -12.50 5.68
C GLU A 63 -13.23 -12.43 7.08
N GLU A 64 -13.83 -13.53 7.53
CA GLU A 64 -14.51 -13.59 8.83
C GLU A 64 -13.53 -13.32 9.98
N THR A 65 -12.37 -14.00 9.97
CA THR A 65 -11.35 -13.85 11.00
C THR A 65 -10.73 -12.45 11.01
N SER A 66 -10.52 -11.86 9.84
CA SER A 66 -10.00 -10.50 9.71
C SER A 66 -10.99 -9.45 10.22
N PHE A 67 -12.28 -9.57 9.87
CA PHE A 67 -13.29 -8.66 10.38
C PHE A 67 -13.49 -8.78 11.90
N ASP A 68 -13.47 -10.00 12.42
CA ASP A 68 -13.50 -10.21 13.88
C ASP A 68 -12.29 -9.62 14.57
N ALA A 69 -11.10 -9.76 14.00
CA ALA A 69 -9.88 -9.14 14.52
C ALA A 69 -9.97 -7.60 14.49
N ILE A 70 -10.41 -7.02 13.38
CA ILE A 70 -10.63 -5.57 13.25
C ILE A 70 -11.62 -5.10 14.32
N LYS A 71 -12.75 -5.77 14.47
CA LYS A 71 -13.80 -5.42 15.42
C LYS A 71 -13.34 -5.51 16.87
N ASN A 72 -12.55 -6.53 17.23
CA ASN A 72 -12.16 -6.82 18.59
C ASN A 72 -10.81 -6.21 19.01
N SER A 73 -9.98 -5.73 18.05
CA SER A 73 -8.69 -5.12 18.34
C SER A 73 -8.82 -3.95 19.33
N LYS A 74 -7.81 -3.79 20.16
CA LYS A 74 -7.65 -2.63 21.06
C LYS A 74 -6.64 -1.62 20.54
N SER A 75 -5.99 -1.93 19.43
CA SER A 75 -5.05 -1.03 18.77
C SER A 75 -5.76 0.23 18.29
N LYS A 76 -5.03 1.35 18.35
CA LYS A 76 -5.49 2.64 17.81
C LYS A 76 -5.00 2.90 16.39
N VAL A 77 -4.03 2.12 15.95
CA VAL A 77 -3.45 2.19 14.62
C VAL A 77 -3.62 0.85 13.93
N ALA A 78 -4.04 0.88 12.67
CA ALA A 78 -4.05 -0.28 11.77
C ALA A 78 -3.17 0.00 10.55
N MET A 79 -2.49 -1.03 10.07
CA MET A 79 -1.68 -0.97 8.84
C MET A 79 -1.99 -2.21 8.00
N GLY A 80 -2.25 -2.03 6.71
CA GLY A 80 -2.65 -3.19 5.92
C GLY A 80 -2.56 -3.02 4.41
N HIS A 81 -3.09 -4.02 3.71
CA HIS A 81 -3.22 -4.05 2.26
C HIS A 81 -4.71 -4.13 1.91
N LEU A 82 -5.38 -2.99 1.96
CA LEU A 82 -6.83 -2.88 2.00
C LEU A 82 -7.39 -2.33 0.67
N GLU A 83 -8.53 -2.86 0.25
CA GLU A 83 -9.31 -2.32 -0.85
C GLU A 83 -10.57 -1.64 -0.28
N LEU A 84 -10.49 -0.31 -0.11
CA LEU A 84 -11.57 0.50 0.49
C LEU A 84 -12.22 1.38 -0.56
N ASN A 85 -13.54 1.57 -0.45
CA ASN A 85 -14.24 2.51 -1.29
C ASN A 85 -13.88 3.98 -0.97
N GLY A 86 -14.11 4.88 -1.92
CA GLY A 86 -13.93 6.32 -1.74
C GLY A 86 -12.50 6.83 -1.90
N PHE A 87 -11.51 5.98 -2.19
CA PHE A 87 -10.11 6.36 -2.39
C PHE A 87 -9.66 6.23 -3.84
N ARG A 88 -8.56 6.93 -4.17
CA ARG A 88 -7.99 6.90 -5.53
C ARG A 88 -7.13 5.66 -5.73
N ALA A 89 -7.54 4.77 -6.62
CA ALA A 89 -6.72 3.64 -7.04
C ALA A 89 -5.53 4.10 -7.91
N HIS A 90 -5.80 5.05 -8.81
CA HIS A 90 -4.81 5.72 -9.66
C HIS A 90 -5.32 7.12 -10.03
N ARG A 91 -4.48 7.90 -10.69
CA ARG A 91 -4.79 9.28 -11.03
C ARG A 91 -6.10 9.41 -11.80
N GLY A 92 -7.04 10.19 -11.25
CA GLY A 92 -8.34 10.48 -11.88
C GLY A 92 -9.42 9.40 -11.69
N HIS A 93 -9.14 8.31 -10.95
CA HIS A 93 -10.10 7.25 -10.70
C HIS A 93 -10.27 7.00 -9.20
N VAL A 94 -11.47 7.27 -8.70
CA VAL A 94 -11.90 6.94 -7.33
C VAL A 94 -12.63 5.60 -7.37
N MET A 95 -12.25 4.69 -6.50
CA MET A 95 -12.91 3.39 -6.36
C MET A 95 -14.25 3.58 -5.67
N GLU A 96 -15.29 3.09 -6.31
CA GLU A 96 -16.66 3.04 -5.74
C GLU A 96 -16.92 1.67 -5.10
N ASP A 97 -16.24 0.64 -5.58
CA ASP A 97 -16.23 -0.70 -5.02
C ASP A 97 -15.18 -0.83 -3.92
N GLY A 98 -15.31 -1.86 -3.09
CA GLY A 98 -14.40 -2.15 -1.99
C GLY A 98 -15.12 -2.21 -0.64
N MET A 99 -14.36 -2.49 0.40
CA MET A 99 -14.91 -2.56 1.76
C MET A 99 -15.36 -1.19 2.25
N ASP A 100 -16.38 -1.19 3.08
CA ASP A 100 -16.83 0.02 3.76
C ASP A 100 -15.77 0.50 4.77
N ILE A 101 -15.53 1.80 4.79
CA ILE A 101 -14.58 2.45 5.68
C ILE A 101 -15.04 2.46 7.14
N ASP A 102 -16.34 2.32 7.40
CA ASP A 102 -16.93 2.42 8.75
C ASP A 102 -16.41 1.33 9.70
N ILE A 103 -15.94 0.18 9.18
CA ILE A 103 -15.34 -0.88 9.98
C ILE A 103 -14.05 -0.42 10.70
N PHE A 104 -13.43 0.65 10.20
CA PHE A 104 -12.22 1.26 10.76
C PHE A 104 -12.48 2.43 11.70
N ASP A 105 -13.73 2.74 12.03
CA ASP A 105 -14.06 3.94 12.83
C ASP A 105 -13.42 3.98 14.21
N LYS A 106 -13.16 2.85 14.79
CA LYS A 106 -12.51 2.74 16.11
C LYS A 106 -11.02 3.09 16.13
N PHE A 107 -10.36 3.05 14.97
CA PHE A 107 -8.94 3.39 14.86
C PHE A 107 -8.77 4.91 14.73
N ASP A 108 -7.69 5.41 15.30
CA ASP A 108 -7.32 6.82 15.18
C ASP A 108 -6.61 7.08 13.83
N LYS A 109 -5.82 6.10 13.36
CA LYS A 109 -5.12 6.15 12.07
C LYS A 109 -5.09 4.77 11.41
N VAL A 110 -5.31 4.75 10.09
CA VAL A 110 -5.21 3.55 9.27
C VAL A 110 -4.30 3.85 8.08
N TYR A 111 -3.29 3.01 7.88
CA TYR A 111 -2.38 3.11 6.74
C TYR A 111 -2.56 1.92 5.83
N SER A 112 -2.65 2.17 4.54
CA SER A 112 -2.86 1.10 3.56
C SER A 112 -1.93 1.20 2.36
N GLY A 113 -1.48 0.04 1.89
CA GLY A 113 -1.02 -0.17 0.53
C GLY A 113 -2.18 -0.41 -0.42
N HIS A 114 -1.99 -1.21 -1.46
CA HIS A 114 -2.91 -1.59 -2.53
C HIS A 114 -3.08 -0.52 -3.60
N TYR A 115 -3.59 0.67 -3.27
CA TYR A 115 -3.73 1.74 -4.25
C TYR A 115 -2.40 2.46 -4.47
N HIS A 116 -2.05 2.67 -5.75
CA HIS A 116 -0.74 3.20 -6.14
C HIS A 116 -0.64 4.71 -5.96
N THR A 117 -1.77 5.41 -5.98
CA THR A 117 -1.82 6.86 -5.78
C THR A 117 -2.03 7.17 -4.31
N ARG A 118 -1.20 8.08 -3.78
CA ARG A 118 -1.37 8.58 -2.42
C ARG A 118 -2.67 9.37 -2.29
N SER A 119 -3.47 9.00 -1.31
CA SER A 119 -4.72 9.70 -0.98
C SER A 119 -5.10 9.46 0.47
N ASP A 120 -5.83 10.38 1.07
CA ASP A 120 -6.30 10.24 2.43
C ASP A 120 -7.62 10.99 2.66
N ASN A 121 -8.26 10.70 3.79
CA ASN A 121 -9.43 11.41 4.31
C ASN A 121 -9.17 12.01 5.71
N GLY A 122 -7.90 12.13 6.13
CA GLY A 122 -7.48 12.61 7.45
C GLY A 122 -7.40 11.52 8.52
N LYS A 123 -7.90 10.31 8.26
CA LYS A 123 -7.87 9.16 9.16
C LYS A 123 -7.27 7.92 8.47
N ILE A 124 -7.68 7.64 7.25
CA ILE A 124 -7.21 6.54 6.42
C ILE A 124 -6.25 7.12 5.37
N TYR A 125 -5.05 6.56 5.29
CA TYR A 125 -3.96 7.03 4.45
C TYR A 125 -3.51 5.92 3.52
N TYR A 126 -3.76 6.05 2.23
CA TYR A 126 -3.13 5.24 1.19
C TYR A 126 -1.75 5.82 0.90
N LEU A 127 -0.71 5.02 1.13
CA LEU A 127 0.68 5.48 1.08
C LEU A 127 1.21 5.65 -0.35
N GLY A 128 0.58 4.98 -1.30
CA GLY A 128 1.02 4.95 -2.69
C GLY A 128 2.30 4.14 -2.90
N ASN A 129 2.80 4.15 -4.12
CA ASN A 129 4.04 3.46 -4.48
C ASN A 129 5.27 4.31 -4.15
N PRO A 130 6.42 3.69 -3.78
CA PRO A 130 7.65 4.41 -3.53
C PRO A 130 8.32 5.00 -4.79
N TYR A 131 7.98 4.49 -5.99
CA TYR A 131 8.46 4.95 -7.29
C TYR A 131 7.40 4.70 -8.37
N GLU A 132 7.57 5.27 -9.55
CA GLU A 132 6.68 5.07 -10.69
C GLU A 132 6.81 3.63 -11.21
N MET A 133 5.72 2.85 -11.19
CA MET A 133 5.69 1.45 -11.64
C MET A 133 5.05 1.30 -13.01
N PHE A 134 4.13 2.19 -13.35
CA PHE A 134 3.38 2.17 -14.60
C PHE A 134 3.41 3.54 -15.29
N TRP A 135 3.11 3.54 -16.57
CA TRP A 135 3.04 4.78 -17.37
C TRP A 135 2.04 5.80 -16.79
N ASN A 136 0.96 5.34 -16.18
CA ASN A 136 -0.03 6.19 -15.55
C ASN A 136 0.50 6.93 -14.30
N ASP A 137 1.62 6.50 -13.77
CA ASP A 137 2.26 7.11 -12.59
C ASP A 137 3.08 8.35 -12.93
N VAL A 138 3.27 8.64 -14.23
CA VAL A 138 4.02 9.81 -14.70
C VAL A 138 3.44 11.10 -14.12
N ASN A 139 4.32 11.90 -13.49
CA ASN A 139 3.97 13.15 -12.81
C ASN A 139 3.04 13.00 -11.60
N ASP A 140 2.88 11.80 -11.04
CA ASP A 140 2.22 11.60 -9.76
C ASP A 140 3.29 11.47 -8.65
N PRO A 141 3.22 12.24 -7.55
CA PRO A 141 4.21 12.19 -6.49
C PRO A 141 4.32 10.79 -5.89
N ARG A 142 5.54 10.26 -5.83
CA ARG A 142 5.87 8.94 -5.28
C ARG A 142 6.84 9.09 -4.12
N GLY A 143 6.87 8.12 -3.23
CA GLY A 143 7.77 8.16 -2.09
C GLY A 143 7.36 7.17 -1.02
N PHE A 144 7.81 7.43 0.20
CA PHE A 144 7.48 6.61 1.37
C PHE A 144 7.11 7.47 2.56
N THR A 145 6.46 6.87 3.53
CA THR A 145 6.01 7.56 4.74
C THR A 145 6.87 7.13 5.93
N ILE A 146 7.35 8.10 6.70
CA ILE A 146 7.97 7.88 7.99
C ILE A 146 6.88 8.05 9.05
N PHE A 147 6.75 7.07 9.92
CA PHE A 147 5.79 7.03 11.01
C PHE A 147 6.53 6.95 12.35
N ASP A 148 6.20 7.85 13.26
CA ASP A 148 6.73 7.86 14.61
C ASP A 148 5.82 7.06 15.54
N THR A 149 6.34 5.98 16.14
CA THR A 149 5.58 5.09 17.00
C THR A 149 5.31 5.67 18.41
N GLU A 150 6.00 6.73 18.81
CA GLU A 150 5.80 7.39 20.11
C GLU A 150 4.71 8.47 20.03
N THR A 151 4.78 9.31 18.98
CA THR A 151 3.82 10.42 18.80
C THR A 151 2.63 10.03 17.92
N THR A 152 2.77 8.95 17.16
CA THR A 152 1.86 8.54 16.08
C THR A 152 1.76 9.53 14.92
N ASP A 153 2.69 10.48 14.84
CA ASP A 153 2.77 11.38 13.71
C ASP A 153 3.44 10.71 12.50
N HIS A 154 3.15 11.23 11.35
CA HIS A 154 3.77 10.76 10.11
C HIS A 154 4.08 11.91 9.17
N PHE A 155 5.08 11.72 8.32
CA PHE A 155 5.36 12.60 7.21
C PHE A 155 5.82 11.79 5.99
N HIS A 156 5.50 12.32 4.82
CA HIS A 156 5.86 11.69 3.56
C HIS A 156 7.18 12.26 3.04
N VAL A 157 8.01 11.36 2.51
CA VAL A 157 9.28 11.71 1.84
C VAL A 157 9.10 11.42 0.36
N ASP A 158 9.09 12.47 -0.45
CA ASP A 158 8.93 12.34 -1.90
C ASP A 158 10.19 11.72 -2.52
N ASN A 159 9.99 10.82 -3.48
CA ASN A 159 11.05 10.27 -4.30
C ASN A 159 11.39 11.28 -5.43
N PRO A 160 12.60 11.84 -5.45
CA PRO A 160 12.98 12.80 -6.48
C PRO A 160 13.27 12.14 -7.85
N TYR A 161 13.39 10.81 -7.89
CA TYR A 161 13.75 10.07 -9.10
C TYR A 161 12.52 9.63 -9.87
N ARG A 162 12.51 9.93 -11.16
CA ARG A 162 11.45 9.50 -12.09
C ARG A 162 11.93 8.30 -12.89
N MET A 163 11.00 7.37 -13.14
CA MET A 163 11.23 6.19 -13.97
C MET A 163 10.77 6.40 -15.41
N PHE A 164 9.77 7.26 -15.62
CA PHE A 164 9.15 7.49 -16.92
C PHE A 164 9.20 8.97 -17.30
N TYR A 165 9.43 9.21 -18.59
CA TYR A 165 9.48 10.55 -19.16
C TYR A 165 8.60 10.61 -20.42
N ASN A 166 7.73 11.61 -20.51
CA ASN A 166 7.01 11.92 -21.73
C ASN A 166 7.99 12.55 -22.72
N CYS A 167 8.32 11.82 -23.79
CA CYS A 167 9.08 12.35 -24.91
C CYS A 167 8.11 12.76 -26.01
N LEU A 168 7.93 14.07 -26.24
CA LEU A 168 7.26 14.58 -27.42
C LEU A 168 8.27 14.54 -28.57
N LEU A 169 8.21 13.49 -29.38
CA LEU A 169 8.86 13.52 -30.70
C LEU A 169 8.07 14.49 -31.55
N TYR A 170 8.60 15.69 -31.73
CA TYR A 170 8.22 16.52 -32.86
C TYR A 170 8.73 15.81 -34.15
N THR A 171 7.87 15.08 -34.81
CA THR A 171 8.05 14.83 -36.20
C THR A 171 7.76 16.18 -36.88
N SER A 172 8.78 16.98 -37.11
CA SER A 172 8.65 17.99 -38.16
C SER A 172 8.27 17.21 -39.43
N ASP A 173 7.14 17.53 -40.01
CA ASP A 173 6.79 17.10 -41.33
C ASP A 173 7.84 17.67 -42.31
N ALA A 174 8.98 16.99 -42.41
CA ALA A 174 9.98 17.26 -43.43
C ALA A 174 9.54 16.70 -44.81
N ALA A 175 8.26 16.31 -44.94
CA ALA A 175 7.72 15.76 -46.18
C ALA A 175 7.15 16.82 -47.11
N ASP A 176 6.95 18.07 -46.65
CA ASP A 176 6.34 19.12 -47.50
C ASP A 176 7.33 20.06 -48.18
N ASP A 177 8.64 19.85 -48.02
CA ASP A 177 9.67 20.66 -48.70
C ASP A 177 10.43 19.89 -49.79
N ILE A 178 9.73 19.17 -50.69
CA ILE A 178 10.30 18.73 -51.96
C ILE A 178 9.78 19.70 -53.03
N PRO A 179 10.60 20.66 -53.49
CA PRO A 179 10.22 21.48 -54.65
C PRO A 179 10.12 20.59 -55.89
N GLY A 180 8.98 20.62 -56.58
CA GLY A 180 8.73 19.95 -57.85
C GLY A 180 9.48 20.59 -59.01
#